data_306606029c940dce1df2644aec8d76d4
#
_entry.id   306606029c940dce1df2644aec8d76d4
#
_cell.length_a   1.000
_cell.length_b   1.000
_cell.length_c   1.000
_cell.angle_alpha   90.00
_cell.angle_beta   90.00
_cell.angle_gamma   90.00
#
_symmetry.space_group_name_H-M   'P 1'
#
loop_
_entity.id
_entity.type
_entity.pdbx_description
1 polymer ?
#
loop_
_entity_poly.entity_id
_entity_poly.type
_entity_poly.pdbx_seq_one_letter_code
_entity_poly.pdbx_strand_id
1 'polypeptide(L)'
;MSTNILGILIIGFVLVILNVVFLPIIFFMRRKMAAVSQWPSTMGTVMTSTIEWRSSSDSGSTAYPVVQYSYQVNGQAYQSYKLAPGPEVGGTGAQKVVARYPAGAQVMVFYNPQNPSEAVLERKAPAQWLMWLMLVIFDCALCGVIPFLWFGIGQ
;
A
#
# COMPACT_ATOMS: atom_id res chain seq x y z
N MET A 1 -12.50 -6.02 42.04
CA MET A 1 -13.55 -5.85 41.02
C MET A 1 -13.40 -4.58 40.16
N SER A 2 -12.87 -3.48 40.70
CA SER A 2 -12.71 -2.20 39.96
C SER A 2 -11.57 -2.17 38.93
N THR A 3 -10.45 -2.85 39.18
CA THR A 3 -9.27 -2.86 38.30
C THR A 3 -9.51 -3.56 36.97
N ASN A 4 -10.34 -4.60 36.94
CA ASN A 4 -10.66 -5.35 35.71
C ASN A 4 -11.59 -4.56 34.78
N ILE A 5 -12.55 -3.83 35.36
CA ILE A 5 -13.47 -2.96 34.61
C ILE A 5 -12.66 -1.81 33.94
N LEU A 6 -11.72 -1.22 34.68
CA LEU A 6 -10.87 -0.17 34.14
C LEU A 6 -10.00 -0.68 32.97
N GLY A 7 -9.42 -1.89 33.08
CA GLY A 7 -8.66 -2.52 32.00
C GLY A 7 -9.51 -2.76 30.74
N ILE A 8 -10.73 -3.27 30.89
CA ILE A 8 -11.65 -3.48 29.77
C ILE A 8 -12.05 -2.17 29.11
N LEU A 9 -12.29 -1.11 29.88
CA LEU A 9 -12.63 0.21 29.35
C LEU A 9 -11.46 0.82 28.56
N ILE A 10 -10.23 0.67 29.06
CA ILE A 10 -9.02 1.15 28.36
C ILE A 10 -8.83 0.39 27.03
N ILE A 11 -8.95 -0.93 27.04
CA ILE A 11 -8.82 -1.74 25.81
C ILE A 11 -9.92 -1.38 24.81
N GLY A 12 -11.18 -1.26 25.25
CA GLY A 12 -12.29 -0.83 24.42
C GLY A 12 -12.07 0.56 23.82
N PHE A 13 -11.58 1.50 24.59
CA PHE A 13 -11.25 2.85 24.14
C PHE A 13 -10.14 2.85 23.09
N VAL A 14 -9.06 2.09 23.30
CA VAL A 14 -7.97 1.93 22.32
C VAL A 14 -8.47 1.32 21.03
N LEU A 15 -9.32 0.28 21.09
CA LEU A 15 -9.94 -0.32 19.91
C LEU A 15 -10.77 0.69 19.11
N VAL A 16 -11.58 1.49 19.77
CA VAL A 16 -12.39 2.53 19.12
C VAL A 16 -11.49 3.55 18.41
N ILE A 17 -10.44 4.04 19.07
CA ILE A 17 -9.50 4.99 18.48
C ILE A 17 -8.82 4.40 17.25
N LEU A 18 -8.32 3.17 17.34
CA LEU A 18 -7.67 2.49 16.22
C LEU A 18 -8.62 2.36 15.02
N ASN A 19 -9.85 1.90 15.24
CA ASN A 19 -10.83 1.78 14.17
C ASN A 19 -11.22 3.14 13.55
N VAL A 20 -11.41 4.17 14.37
CA VAL A 20 -11.71 5.54 13.90
C VAL A 20 -10.59 6.12 13.04
N VAL A 21 -9.33 5.76 13.30
CA VAL A 21 -8.19 6.21 12.50
C VAL A 21 -8.00 5.35 11.25
N PHE A 22 -8.04 4.02 11.39
CA PHE A 22 -7.71 3.11 10.28
C PHE A 22 -8.83 2.99 9.23
N LEU A 23 -10.10 2.99 9.62
CA LEU A 23 -11.21 2.86 8.67
C LEU A 23 -11.24 3.98 7.61
N PRO A 24 -11.13 5.28 7.96
CA PRO A 24 -11.07 6.33 6.94
C PRO A 24 -9.84 6.22 6.04
N ILE A 25 -8.67 5.85 6.57
CA ILE A 25 -7.46 5.62 5.76
C ILE A 25 -7.71 4.54 4.71
N ILE A 26 -8.25 3.39 5.11
CA ILE A 26 -8.59 2.28 4.22
C ILE A 26 -9.63 2.72 3.19
N PHE A 27 -10.64 3.49 3.60
CA PHE A 27 -11.68 3.99 2.72
C PHE A 27 -11.13 4.94 1.65
N PHE A 28 -10.26 5.90 2.03
CA PHE A 28 -9.62 6.81 1.08
C PHE A 28 -8.69 6.07 0.11
N MET A 29 -7.92 5.10 0.60
CA MET A 29 -7.08 4.25 -0.25
C MET A 29 -7.92 3.45 -1.26
N ARG A 30 -9.04 2.88 -0.84
CA ARG A 30 -9.96 2.16 -1.74
C ARG A 30 -10.56 3.07 -2.81
N ARG A 31 -10.99 4.28 -2.44
CA ARG A 31 -11.49 5.26 -3.42
C ARG A 31 -10.43 5.61 -4.46
N LYS A 32 -9.20 5.85 -4.03
CA LYS A 32 -8.09 6.13 -4.95
C LYS A 32 -7.81 4.96 -5.90
N MET A 33 -7.84 3.73 -5.41
CA MET A 33 -7.64 2.54 -6.23
C MET A 33 -8.80 2.27 -7.19
N ALA A 34 -10.04 2.49 -6.75
CA ALA A 34 -11.21 2.40 -7.62
C ALA A 34 -11.14 3.41 -8.76
N ALA A 35 -10.67 4.64 -8.50
CA ALA A 35 -10.45 5.63 -9.54
C ALA A 35 -9.39 5.17 -10.56
N VAL A 36 -8.25 4.64 -10.09
CA VAL A 36 -7.17 4.13 -10.96
C VAL A 36 -7.63 2.98 -11.84
N SER A 37 -8.56 2.14 -11.38
CA SER A 37 -9.10 1.03 -12.19
C SER A 37 -9.83 1.50 -13.45
N GLN A 38 -10.34 2.74 -13.45
CA GLN A 38 -11.07 3.34 -14.56
C GLN A 38 -10.21 4.28 -15.43
N TRP A 39 -8.94 4.46 -15.10
CA TRP A 39 -8.04 5.34 -15.83
C TRP A 39 -7.87 4.87 -17.29
N PRO A 40 -7.90 5.78 -18.25
CA PRO A 40 -7.55 5.47 -19.63
C PRO A 40 -6.10 5.03 -19.74
N SER A 41 -5.78 4.34 -20.82
CA SER A 41 -4.43 3.86 -21.11
C SER A 41 -3.85 4.52 -22.35
N THR A 42 -2.53 4.67 -22.36
CA THR A 42 -1.73 5.07 -23.51
C THR A 42 -0.48 4.20 -23.59
N MET A 43 0.18 4.19 -24.75
CA MET A 43 1.46 3.51 -24.92
C MET A 43 2.57 4.42 -24.38
N GLY A 44 3.49 3.83 -23.62
CA GLY A 44 4.70 4.48 -23.13
C GLY A 44 5.92 3.63 -23.39
N THR A 45 7.09 4.21 -23.15
CA THR A 45 8.39 3.53 -23.31
C THR A 45 9.16 3.62 -21.99
N VAL A 46 9.71 2.51 -21.54
CA VAL A 46 10.56 2.46 -20.35
C VAL A 46 11.90 3.11 -20.70
N MET A 47 12.25 4.16 -19.96
CA MET A 47 13.52 4.89 -20.14
C MET A 47 14.64 4.22 -19.35
N THR A 48 14.37 3.92 -18.10
CA THR A 48 15.32 3.33 -17.16
C THR A 48 14.64 2.30 -16.29
N SER A 49 15.32 1.19 -16.02
CA SER A 49 14.83 0.13 -15.13
C SER A 49 16.02 -0.38 -14.32
N THR A 50 15.99 -0.12 -13.01
CA THR A 50 17.09 -0.43 -12.10
C THR A 50 16.59 -0.76 -10.70
N ILE A 51 17.49 -1.27 -9.86
CA ILE A 51 17.23 -1.51 -8.44
C ILE A 51 17.97 -0.46 -7.64
N GLU A 52 17.24 0.25 -6.79
CA GLU A 52 17.82 1.17 -5.81
C GLU A 52 17.84 0.49 -4.43
N TRP A 53 19.01 0.51 -3.80
CA TRP A 53 19.18 0.00 -2.45
C TRP A 53 19.03 1.14 -1.45
N ARG A 54 18.00 1.08 -0.62
CA ARG A 54 17.77 2.06 0.46
C ARG A 54 18.07 1.42 1.80
N SER A 55 19.02 1.99 2.52
CA SER A 55 19.37 1.56 3.89
C SER A 55 18.52 2.28 4.90
N SER A 56 18.01 1.54 5.87
CA SER A 56 17.34 2.07 7.06
C SER A 56 18.13 1.65 8.30
N SER A 57 18.23 2.54 9.29
CA SER A 57 18.93 2.27 10.55
C SER A 57 18.41 1.04 11.30
N ASP A 58 17.13 0.69 11.11
CA ASP A 58 16.47 -0.36 11.91
C ASP A 58 16.25 -1.67 11.14
N SER A 59 16.27 -1.67 9.79
CA SER A 59 15.86 -2.83 8.98
C SER A 59 16.87 -3.26 7.92
N GLY A 60 18.09 -2.68 7.94
CA GLY A 60 19.12 -3.02 6.95
C GLY A 60 18.84 -2.42 5.57
N SER A 61 19.35 -3.06 4.51
CA SER A 61 19.25 -2.57 3.14
C SER A 61 18.10 -3.26 2.41
N THR A 62 17.17 -2.48 1.87
CA THR A 62 16.00 -2.97 1.12
C THR A 62 16.09 -2.54 -0.33
N ALA A 63 15.86 -3.49 -1.25
CA ALA A 63 15.86 -3.25 -2.70
C ALA A 63 14.51 -2.66 -3.16
N TYR A 64 14.53 -1.54 -3.87
CA TYR A 64 13.36 -0.92 -4.48
C TYR A 64 13.49 -0.95 -6.01
N PRO A 65 12.45 -1.41 -6.73
CA PRO A 65 12.45 -1.32 -8.19
C PRO A 65 12.16 0.13 -8.61
N VAL A 66 13.04 0.70 -9.43
CA VAL A 66 12.88 2.03 -10.02
C VAL A 66 12.75 1.86 -11.52
N VAL A 67 11.55 2.08 -12.04
CA VAL A 67 11.24 2.01 -13.47
C VAL A 67 10.73 3.38 -13.91
N GLN A 68 11.55 4.11 -14.65
CA GLN A 68 11.15 5.39 -15.22
C GLN A 68 10.65 5.17 -16.64
N TYR A 69 9.50 5.75 -16.97
CA TYR A 69 8.89 5.64 -18.30
C TYR A 69 8.34 6.97 -18.79
N SER A 70 8.33 7.13 -20.12
CA SER A 70 7.74 8.27 -20.81
C SER A 70 6.49 7.84 -21.57
N TYR A 71 5.54 8.73 -21.70
CA TYR A 71 4.27 8.51 -22.43
C TYR A 71 3.74 9.84 -22.93
N GLN A 72 2.81 9.78 -23.87
CA GLN A 72 2.17 10.98 -24.43
C GLN A 72 0.66 10.95 -24.19
N VAL A 73 0.11 12.11 -23.82
CA VAL A 73 -1.32 12.34 -23.69
C VAL A 73 -1.66 13.64 -24.42
N ASN A 74 -2.57 13.58 -25.38
CA ASN A 74 -2.98 14.74 -26.18
C ASN A 74 -1.83 15.50 -26.83
N GLY A 75 -0.78 14.80 -27.29
CA GLY A 75 0.40 15.40 -27.93
C GLY A 75 1.44 15.94 -26.96
N GLN A 76 1.20 15.95 -25.64
CA GLN A 76 2.15 16.37 -24.62
C GLN A 76 2.88 15.16 -24.01
N ALA A 77 4.21 15.26 -23.87
CA ALA A 77 5.01 14.21 -23.27
C ALA A 77 5.05 14.36 -21.75
N TYR A 78 4.92 13.23 -21.07
CA TYR A 78 5.00 13.10 -19.61
C TYR A 78 5.98 12.00 -19.23
N GLN A 79 6.48 12.06 -18.01
CA GLN A 79 7.33 11.02 -17.41
C GLN A 79 6.80 10.67 -16.03
N SER A 80 6.92 9.40 -15.66
CA SER A 80 6.58 8.92 -14.31
C SER A 80 7.48 7.73 -13.95
N TYR A 81 7.55 7.43 -12.66
CA TYR A 81 8.25 6.26 -12.11
C TYR A 81 7.33 5.37 -11.27
N LYS A 82 6.06 5.69 -11.19
CA LYS A 82 5.11 5.02 -10.33
C LYS A 82 4.62 3.73 -10.96
N LEU A 83 4.93 2.60 -10.35
CA LEU A 83 4.53 1.27 -10.86
C LEU A 83 3.05 0.98 -10.61
N ALA A 84 2.57 1.22 -9.39
CA ALA A 84 1.22 0.90 -8.96
C ALA A 84 0.66 2.00 -8.05
N PRO A 85 -0.65 2.08 -7.84
CA PRO A 85 -1.24 3.00 -6.88
C PRO A 85 -0.86 2.59 -5.44
N GLY A 86 -0.60 3.59 -4.60
CA GLY A 86 -0.20 3.38 -3.20
C GLY A 86 1.28 3.67 -2.94
N PRO A 87 1.79 3.24 -1.78
CA PRO A 87 3.20 3.40 -1.43
C PRO A 87 4.08 2.48 -2.27
N GLU A 88 5.33 2.87 -2.44
CA GLU A 88 6.36 2.02 -3.06
C GLU A 88 6.63 0.81 -2.15
N VAL A 89 6.73 -0.36 -2.76
CA VAL A 89 7.02 -1.61 -2.06
C VAL A 89 8.38 -2.12 -2.50
N GLY A 90 9.32 -2.13 -1.55
CA GLY A 90 10.64 -2.76 -1.72
C GLY A 90 10.65 -4.21 -1.24
N GLY A 91 11.73 -4.91 -1.52
CA GLY A 91 11.99 -6.26 -1.04
C GLY A 91 12.49 -7.22 -2.12
N THR A 92 12.41 -8.52 -1.84
CA THR A 92 12.92 -9.60 -2.71
C THR A 92 12.23 -9.67 -4.08
N GLY A 93 11.07 -9.02 -4.24
CA GLY A 93 10.35 -8.93 -5.51
C GLY A 93 10.89 -7.88 -6.49
N ALA A 94 11.76 -6.96 -6.05
CA ALA A 94 12.26 -5.86 -6.86
C ALA A 94 12.92 -6.33 -8.18
N GLN A 95 13.70 -7.39 -8.12
CA GLN A 95 14.36 -7.95 -9.30
C GLN A 95 13.39 -8.50 -10.35
N LYS A 96 12.29 -9.12 -9.90
CA LYS A 96 11.23 -9.60 -10.81
C LYS A 96 10.48 -8.46 -11.50
N VAL A 97 10.31 -7.33 -10.81
CA VAL A 97 9.68 -6.14 -11.36
C VAL A 97 10.58 -5.52 -12.44
N VAL A 98 11.86 -5.30 -12.16
CA VAL A 98 12.84 -4.76 -13.12
C VAL A 98 12.94 -5.67 -14.36
N ALA A 99 12.97 -6.99 -14.18
CA ALA A 99 13.00 -7.95 -15.29
C ALA A 99 11.73 -7.90 -16.16
N ARG A 100 10.57 -7.54 -15.60
CA ARG A 100 9.29 -7.40 -16.33
C ARG A 100 9.25 -6.14 -17.19
N TYR A 101 9.95 -5.08 -16.79
CA TYR A 101 9.96 -3.79 -17.44
C TYR A 101 11.38 -3.38 -17.86
N PRO A 102 12.02 -4.07 -18.84
CA PRO A 102 13.36 -3.72 -19.26
C PRO A 102 13.39 -2.35 -19.97
N ALA A 103 14.53 -1.67 -19.91
CA ALA A 103 14.73 -0.40 -20.60
C ALA A 103 14.49 -0.57 -22.11
N GLY A 104 13.82 0.38 -22.74
CA GLY A 104 13.42 0.35 -24.14
C GLY A 104 12.09 -0.42 -24.42
N ALA A 105 11.55 -1.13 -23.43
CA ALA A 105 10.28 -1.84 -23.61
C ALA A 105 9.09 -0.88 -23.79
N GLN A 106 8.18 -1.24 -24.69
CA GLN A 106 6.87 -0.59 -24.77
C GLN A 106 5.94 -1.14 -23.71
N VAL A 107 5.27 -0.25 -22.99
CA VAL A 107 4.41 -0.57 -21.85
C VAL A 107 3.10 0.17 -21.92
N MET A 108 2.05 -0.44 -21.39
CA MET A 108 0.76 0.23 -21.24
C MET A 108 0.80 1.08 -19.97
N VAL A 109 0.55 2.38 -20.12
CA VAL A 109 0.55 3.37 -19.05
C VAL A 109 -0.88 3.81 -18.78
N PHE A 110 -1.32 3.74 -17.55
CA PHE A 110 -2.64 4.22 -17.09
C PHE A 110 -2.48 5.57 -16.45
N TYR A 111 -3.12 6.59 -16.97
CA TYR A 111 -2.96 7.96 -16.52
C TYR A 111 -4.27 8.57 -15.97
N ASN A 112 -4.14 9.50 -15.05
CA ASN A 112 -5.26 10.26 -14.52
C ASN A 112 -5.74 11.29 -15.58
N PRO A 113 -6.99 11.20 -16.07
CA PRO A 113 -7.46 12.14 -17.09
C PRO A 113 -7.55 13.58 -16.61
N GLN A 114 -7.67 13.81 -15.29
CA GLN A 114 -7.70 15.15 -14.70
C GLN A 114 -6.29 15.72 -14.44
N ASN A 115 -5.30 14.83 -14.27
CA ASN A 115 -3.91 15.19 -14.08
C ASN A 115 -3.00 14.19 -14.82
N PRO A 116 -2.71 14.39 -16.11
CA PRO A 116 -1.94 13.45 -16.92
C PRO A 116 -0.52 13.15 -16.43
N SER A 117 0.04 13.97 -15.55
CA SER A 117 1.35 13.69 -14.92
C SER A 117 1.28 12.56 -13.88
N GLU A 118 0.08 12.24 -13.39
CA GLU A 118 -0.15 11.11 -12.48
C GLU A 118 -0.48 9.85 -13.30
N ALA A 119 0.46 8.91 -13.38
CA ALA A 119 0.29 7.68 -14.13
C ALA A 119 0.92 6.48 -13.41
N VAL A 120 0.45 5.28 -13.74
CA VAL A 120 0.93 4.01 -13.21
C VAL A 120 1.03 2.95 -14.32
N LEU A 121 1.89 1.95 -14.14
CA LEU A 121 1.98 0.79 -15.04
C LEU A 121 1.02 -0.33 -14.65
N GLU A 122 0.68 -0.46 -13.38
CA GLU A 122 -0.22 -1.49 -12.87
C GLU A 122 -1.42 -0.86 -12.16
N ARG A 123 -2.64 -1.31 -12.47
CA ARG A 123 -3.87 -0.81 -11.82
C ARG A 123 -4.09 -1.39 -10.43
N LYS A 124 -3.43 -2.52 -10.10
CA LYS A 124 -3.59 -3.22 -8.83
C LYS A 124 -2.43 -2.88 -7.90
N ALA A 125 -2.75 -2.44 -6.69
CA ALA A 125 -1.73 -2.31 -5.66
C ALA A 125 -1.31 -3.69 -5.17
N PRO A 126 0.00 -3.94 -5.02
CA PRO A 126 0.47 -5.18 -4.43
C PRO A 126 0.00 -5.26 -2.96
N ALA A 127 -0.38 -6.47 -2.56
CA ALA A 127 -0.63 -6.84 -1.15
C ALA A 127 -1.73 -6.05 -0.39
N GLN A 128 -2.72 -5.47 -1.08
CA GLN A 128 -3.84 -4.75 -0.44
C GLN A 128 -4.61 -5.61 0.58
N TRP A 129 -4.71 -6.92 0.37
CA TRP A 129 -5.39 -7.85 1.29
C TRP A 129 -4.67 -8.00 2.63
N LEU A 130 -3.32 -7.80 2.67
CA LEU A 130 -2.54 -7.85 3.89
C LEU A 130 -2.96 -6.80 4.92
N MET A 131 -3.37 -5.62 4.48
CA MET A 131 -3.87 -4.56 5.39
C MET A 131 -5.14 -5.01 6.11
N TRP A 132 -6.04 -5.71 5.39
CA TRP A 132 -7.25 -6.27 6.01
C TRP A 132 -6.93 -7.41 6.96
N LEU A 133 -6.01 -8.28 6.55
CA LEU A 133 -5.57 -9.40 7.37
C LEU A 133 -4.95 -8.90 8.69
N MET A 134 -4.08 -7.89 8.62
CA MET A 134 -3.46 -7.29 9.81
C MET A 134 -4.51 -6.66 10.75
N LEU A 135 -5.51 -5.97 10.20
CA LEU A 135 -6.58 -5.36 10.99
C LEU A 135 -7.41 -6.42 11.69
N VAL A 136 -7.82 -7.48 10.97
CA VAL A 136 -8.60 -8.60 11.54
C VAL A 136 -7.80 -9.35 12.61
N ILE A 137 -6.52 -9.64 12.37
CA ILE A 137 -5.66 -10.32 13.35
C ILE A 137 -5.55 -9.47 14.62
N PHE A 138 -5.36 -8.15 14.48
CA PHE A 138 -5.21 -7.24 15.59
C PHE A 138 -6.50 -7.13 16.42
N ASP A 139 -7.65 -7.00 15.76
CA ASP A 139 -8.96 -6.98 16.44
C ASP A 139 -9.25 -8.31 17.14
N CYS A 140 -8.96 -9.45 16.50
CA CYS A 140 -9.14 -10.78 17.10
C CYS A 140 -8.20 -11.00 18.30
N ALA A 141 -6.95 -10.55 18.22
CA ALA A 141 -6.00 -10.66 19.34
C ALA A 141 -6.47 -9.86 20.55
N LEU A 142 -6.95 -8.63 20.34
CA LEU A 142 -7.49 -7.79 21.42
C LEU A 142 -8.80 -8.35 21.99
N CYS A 143 -9.71 -8.86 21.16
CA CYS A 143 -10.93 -9.53 21.61
C CYS A 143 -10.64 -10.82 22.40
N GLY A 144 -9.56 -11.54 22.06
CA GLY A 144 -9.14 -12.73 22.80
C GLY A 144 -8.54 -12.43 24.19
N VAL A 145 -7.89 -11.28 24.34
CA VAL A 145 -7.31 -10.84 25.63
C VAL A 145 -8.41 -10.45 26.64
N ILE A 146 -9.54 -9.90 26.18
CA ILE A 146 -10.64 -9.47 27.08
C ILE A 146 -11.20 -10.63 27.92
N PRO A 147 -11.63 -11.78 27.37
CA PRO A 147 -12.10 -12.90 28.15
C PRO A 147 -11.02 -13.53 29.01
N PHE A 148 -9.76 -13.56 28.54
CA PHE A 148 -8.65 -14.08 29.34
C PHE A 148 -8.43 -13.24 30.63
N LEU A 149 -8.51 -11.92 30.53
CA LEU A 149 -8.44 -11.03 31.70
C LEU A 149 -9.69 -11.17 32.59
N TRP A 150 -10.84 -11.52 32.03
CA TRP A 150 -12.07 -11.72 32.79
C TRP A 150 -12.07 -13.04 33.57
N PHE A 151 -11.64 -14.14 32.94
CA PHE A 151 -11.64 -15.48 33.54
C PHE A 151 -10.36 -15.84 34.30
N GLY A 152 -9.20 -15.26 33.93
CA GLY A 152 -7.88 -15.61 34.52
C GLY A 152 -7.61 -14.98 35.88
N ILE A 153 -8.39 -14.02 36.34
CA ILE A 153 -8.21 -13.31 37.63
C ILE A 153 -9.30 -13.71 38.65
N GLY A 154 -10.15 -14.66 38.29
CA GLY A 154 -11.27 -15.15 39.13
C GLY A 154 -10.95 -16.41 39.95
N GLN A 155 -9.66 -16.82 40.08
CA GLN A 155 -9.26 -17.92 40.98
C GLN A 155 -8.30 -17.42 42.04
#